data_222c13c1ce985774ffc587ddf83d0c73
#
_entry.id   222c13c1ce985774ffc587ddf83d0c73
#
_cell.length_a   1.000
_cell.length_b   1.000
_cell.length_c   1.000
_cell.angle_alpha   90.00
_cell.angle_beta   90.00
_cell.angle_gamma   90.00
#
_symmetry.space_group_name_H-M   'P 1'
#
loop_
_entity.id
_entity.type
_entity.pdbx_description
1 polymer ?
#
loop_
_entity_poly.entity_id
_entity_poly.type
_entity_poly.pdbx_seq_one_letter_code
_entity_poly.pdbx_strand_id
1 'polypeptide(L)' 'MWSKLLTVKNGYVAQVWKGLYDAEGVGCRVVPPLSGAYSMTVPREIWVPDSKTHVAVEIMRKV' A
#
# COMPACT_ATOMS: atom_id res chain seq x y z
N MET A 1 7.99 10.22 9.21
CA MET A 1 8.63 9.58 8.06
C MET A 1 7.80 8.39 7.60
N TRP A 2 8.10 7.85 6.44
CA TRP A 2 7.35 6.76 5.85
C TRP A 2 8.19 5.49 5.83
N SER A 3 7.56 4.34 6.03
CA SER A 3 8.22 3.04 6.01
C SER A 3 7.56 2.14 5.00
N LYS A 4 8.37 1.33 4.31
CA LYS A 4 7.85 0.33 3.40
C LYS A 4 7.17 -0.77 4.20
N LEU A 5 5.89 -1.02 3.91
CA LEU A 5 5.11 -2.02 4.62
C LEU A 5 5.21 -3.38 3.93
N LEU A 6 4.96 -3.42 2.62
CA LEU A 6 5.03 -4.65 1.85
C LEU A 6 5.27 -4.34 0.39
N THR A 7 5.69 -5.37 -0.35
CA THR A 7 5.85 -5.31 -1.80
C THR A 7 4.81 -6.23 -2.42
N VAL A 8 4.14 -5.72 -3.45
CA VAL A 8 3.12 -6.48 -4.17
C VAL A 8 3.58 -6.71 -5.60
N LYS A 9 3.06 -7.75 -6.24
CA LYS A 9 3.56 -8.18 -7.54
C LYS A 9 3.09 -7.31 -8.70
N ASN A 10 2.01 -6.54 -8.53
CA ASN A 10 1.51 -5.67 -9.59
C ASN A 10 0.62 -4.58 -9.01
N GLY A 11 0.20 -3.64 -9.89
CA GLY A 11 -0.61 -2.51 -9.47
C GLY A 11 -2.04 -2.88 -9.09
N TYR A 12 -2.57 -3.98 -9.63
CA TYR A 12 -3.92 -4.42 -9.27
C TYR A 12 -3.98 -4.83 -7.80
N VAL A 13 -2.98 -5.58 -7.34
CA VAL A 13 -2.89 -5.97 -5.94
C VAL A 13 -2.66 -4.75 -5.06
N ALA A 14 -1.81 -3.82 -5.51
CA ALA A 14 -1.57 -2.58 -4.78
C ALA A 14 -2.85 -1.76 -4.62
N GLN A 15 -3.68 -1.74 -5.65
CA GLN A 15 -4.95 -1.01 -5.64
C GLN A 15 -5.90 -1.59 -4.58
N VAL A 16 -5.94 -2.92 -4.46
CA VAL A 16 -6.75 -3.59 -3.45
C VAL A 16 -6.28 -3.20 -2.05
N TRP A 17 -4.98 -3.26 -1.79
CA TRP A 17 -4.43 -2.87 -0.49
C TRP A 17 -4.68 -1.41 -0.17
N LYS A 18 -4.50 -0.53 -1.16
CA LYS A 18 -4.74 0.89 -0.96
C LYS A 18 -6.20 1.15 -0.59
N GLY A 19 -7.13 0.51 -1.29
CA GLY A 19 -8.55 0.65 -0.97
C GLY A 19 -8.88 0.19 0.43
N LEU A 20 -8.30 -0.94 0.85
CA LEU A 20 -8.50 -1.46 2.19
C LEU A 20 -8.00 -0.49 3.26
N TYR A 21 -6.77 0.02 3.10
CA TYR A 21 -6.21 0.95 4.06
C TYR A 21 -6.97 2.28 4.08
N ASP A 22 -7.39 2.78 2.93
CA ASP A 22 -8.21 3.99 2.86
C ASP A 22 -9.51 3.80 3.64
N ALA A 23 -10.15 2.65 3.50
CA ALA A 23 -11.38 2.34 4.22
C ALA A 23 -11.18 2.27 5.73
N GLU A 24 -9.99 1.86 6.17
CA GLU A 24 -9.62 1.78 7.59
C GLU A 24 -9.07 3.10 8.13
N GLY A 25 -8.97 4.11 7.28
CA GLY A 25 -8.45 5.41 7.71
C GLY A 25 -6.95 5.49 7.83
N VAL A 26 -6.23 4.56 7.21
CA VAL A 26 -4.76 4.55 7.21
C VAL A 26 -4.27 5.11 5.88
N GLY A 27 -3.63 6.28 5.91
CA GLY A 27 -3.02 6.83 4.71
C GLY A 27 -1.88 5.95 4.24
N CYS A 28 -1.84 5.64 2.94
CA CYS A 28 -0.74 4.86 2.40
C CYS A 28 -0.30 5.44 1.06
N ARG A 29 0.93 5.08 0.66
CA ARG A 29 1.53 5.54 -0.58
C ARG A 29 2.01 4.34 -1.38
N VAL A 30 1.69 4.34 -2.67
CA VAL A 30 2.10 3.27 -3.58
C VAL A 30 3.25 3.79 -4.44
N VAL A 31 4.34 3.04 -4.52
CA VAL A 31 5.54 3.43 -5.28
C VAL A 31 5.92 2.27 -6.20
N PRO A 32 6.01 2.50 -7.51
CA PRO A 32 5.65 3.71 -8.25
C PRO A 32 4.15 3.96 -8.23
N PRO A 33 3.71 5.22 -8.50
CA PRO A 33 2.29 5.57 -8.41
C PRO A 33 1.39 4.73 -9.31
N LEU A 34 0.16 4.49 -8.86
CA LEU A 34 -0.81 3.75 -9.66
C LEU A 34 -1.25 4.53 -10.91
N SER A 35 -1.21 5.87 -10.83
CA SER A 35 -1.49 6.74 -11.96
C SER A 35 -0.19 7.12 -12.65
N GLY A 36 -0.27 7.53 -13.92
CA GLY A 36 0.89 8.00 -14.66
C GLY A 36 1.35 6.99 -15.70
N ALA A 37 2.66 6.98 -15.99
CA ALA A 37 3.23 6.23 -17.11
C ALA A 37 3.51 4.76 -16.81
N TYR A 38 3.33 4.33 -15.57
CA TYR A 38 3.67 2.96 -15.18
C TYR A 38 2.55 2.00 -15.47
N SER A 39 2.91 0.85 -16.08
CA SER A 39 1.95 -0.22 -16.32
C SER A 39 1.44 -0.80 -15.01
N MET A 40 0.19 -1.28 -15.00
CA MET A 40 -0.37 -1.96 -13.83
C MET A 40 0.30 -3.31 -13.54
N THR A 41 1.09 -3.83 -14.49
CA THR A 41 1.81 -5.09 -14.29
C THR A 41 3.14 -4.91 -13.57
N VAL A 42 3.58 -3.67 -13.35
CA VAL A 42 4.83 -3.39 -12.65
C VAL A 42 4.66 -3.66 -11.15
N PRO A 43 5.63 -4.33 -10.51
CA PRO A 43 5.58 -4.50 -9.04
C PRO A 43 5.55 -3.17 -8.31
N ARG A 44 4.87 -3.13 -7.19
CA ARG A 44 4.69 -1.91 -6.40
C ARG A 44 5.03 -2.15 -4.94
N GLU A 45 5.36 -1.07 -4.25
CA GLU A 45 5.60 -1.08 -2.80
C GLU A 45 4.53 -0.23 -2.13
N ILE A 46 4.07 -0.71 -0.97
CA ILE A 46 3.10 0.02 -0.16
C ILE A 46 3.84 0.62 1.03
N TRP A 47 3.74 1.94 1.18
CA TRP A 47 4.40 2.68 2.25
C TRP A 47 3.36 3.33 3.15
N VAL A 48 3.63 3.33 4.45
CA VAL A 48 2.75 3.95 5.44
C VAL A 48 3.59 4.84 6.37
N PRO A 49 2.98 5.84 7.04
CA PRO A 49 3.70 6.61 8.04
C PRO A 49 4.19 5.70 9.17
N ASP A 50 5.36 5.99 9.72
CA ASP A 50 5.94 5.19 10.80
C ASP A 50 4.96 5.03 11.96
N SER A 51 4.23 6.08 12.29
CA SER A 51 3.27 6.07 13.39
C SER A 51 2.07 5.14 13.14
N LYS A 52 1.87 4.72 11.91
CA LYS A 52 0.74 3.86 11.53
C LYS A 52 1.16 2.45 11.18
N THR A 53 2.45 2.12 11.32
CA THR A 53 2.96 0.82 10.90
C THR A 53 2.28 -0.33 11.64
N HIS A 54 2.13 -0.21 12.96
CA HIS A 54 1.52 -1.29 13.74
C HIS A 54 0.04 -1.48 13.39
N VAL A 55 -0.67 -0.39 13.10
CA VAL A 55 -2.07 -0.47 12.68
C VAL A 55 -2.17 -1.17 11.32
N ALA A 56 -1.28 -0.81 10.41
CA ALA A 56 -1.26 -1.42 9.07
C ALA A 56 -0.98 -2.93 9.15
N VAL A 57 -0.06 -3.34 10.02
CA VAL A 57 0.25 -4.76 10.22
C VAL A 57 -0.96 -5.51 10.79
N GLU A 58 -1.68 -4.89 11.72
CA GLU A 58 -2.88 -5.51 12.28
C GLU A 58 -3.95 -5.72 11.20
N ILE A 59 -4.12 -4.75 10.32
CA ILE A 59 -5.08 -4.88 9.22
C ILE A 59 -4.67 -6.03 8.29
N MET A 60 -3.37 -6.17 8.00
CA MET A 60 -2.87 -7.27 7.17
C MET A 60 -3.23 -8.63 7.76
N ARG A 61 -3.21 -8.77 9.09
CA ARG A 61 -3.50 -10.03 9.76
C ARG A 61 -4.96 -10.44 9.67
N LYS A 62 -5.84 -9.46 9.47
CA LYS A 62 -7.28 -9.70 9.41
C LYS A 62 -7.77 -10.09 8.02
N VAL A 63 -6.92 -9.96 7.03
CA VAL A 63 -7.31 -10.15 5.63
C VAL A 63 -7.01 -11.57 5.15
#